data_fce3a3e3bcf8115922be3866a86ebdd1
#
_entry.id   fce3a3e3bcf8115922be3866a86ebdd1
#
_cell.length_a   1.000
_cell.length_b   1.000
_cell.length_c   1.000
_cell.angle_alpha   90.00
_cell.angle_beta   90.00
_cell.angle_gamma   90.00
#
_symmetry.space_group_name_H-M   'P 1'
#
loop_
_entity.id
_entity.type
_entity.pdbx_description
1 polymer ?
#
loop_
_entity_poly.entity_id
_entity_poly.type
_entity_poly.pdbx_seq_one_letter_code
_entity_poly.pdbx_strand_id
1 'polypeptide(L)'
;LFSGILIGGGIGIVTIMNCNVPEKRLMEYMKYIEKGEYEQMYAMLDQKKSSMNSKEEFIERNSKIYEGIEMSDLSITDITVKRQENGNAAVSYTTNMQTAAGNVEFTNDAVFSHDWTGYHLIWQDQLIFPELSATDKVQVTSEEAKRGDILDRNGRQLAGEGTASSVGIVPGRMENREDTIKKLAEYLGIGADEIEDKLKAGWVKADSFVPVATIPKIQEVDLLTVNPDKTVLEEKEKQDTLLKIPGIMLSDVKVRTYYLKEAASHLVGYVQAVTAEDLQEHKGEGYRTNSVIGKTGLETLYEKELKGTDGCEICIVDANGNKKSVIAYEPRKDGEDRK
;
A
#
# COMPACT_ATOMS: atom_id res chain seq x y z
N LEU A 1 -39.72 23.29 25.99
CA LEU A 1 -38.88 24.26 25.31
C LEU A 1 -37.98 23.48 24.31
N PHE A 2 -38.38 23.48 23.04
CA PHE A 2 -37.58 22.92 21.93
C PHE A 2 -36.46 23.92 21.64
N SER A 3 -35.21 23.44 21.65
CA SER A 3 -34.08 24.16 21.06
C SER A 3 -33.53 23.31 19.89
N GLY A 4 -33.80 23.77 18.68
CA GLY A 4 -33.25 23.20 17.48
C GLY A 4 -31.77 23.60 17.36
N ILE A 5 -30.90 22.64 17.04
CA ILE A 5 -29.49 22.85 16.73
C ILE A 5 -29.35 22.86 15.23
N LEU A 6 -29.05 24.03 14.68
CA LEU A 6 -28.52 24.23 13.33
C LEU A 6 -27.02 23.85 13.35
N ILE A 7 -26.61 22.89 12.54
CA ILE A 7 -25.20 22.55 12.33
C ILE A 7 -24.73 23.24 11.07
N GLY A 8 -24.10 24.42 11.25
CA GLY A 8 -23.27 25.05 10.21
C GLY A 8 -21.81 24.72 10.52
N GLY A 9 -21.03 24.37 9.49
CA GLY A 9 -19.64 23.94 9.61
C GLY A 9 -18.73 24.94 10.35
N GLY A 10 -17.99 24.44 11.31
CA GLY A 10 -17.00 25.17 12.09
C GLY A 10 -16.65 24.35 13.34
N ILE A 11 -15.37 24.12 13.56
CA ILE A 11 -14.83 23.44 14.74
C ILE A 11 -15.24 24.22 15.98
N GLY A 12 -16.27 23.76 16.66
CA GLY A 12 -16.71 24.27 17.97
C GLY A 12 -16.43 23.25 19.06
N ILE A 13 -15.53 23.57 19.99
CA ILE A 13 -15.37 22.85 21.23
C ILE A 13 -16.67 22.97 22.02
N VAL A 14 -17.49 21.91 22.00
CA VAL A 14 -18.67 21.81 22.86
C VAL A 14 -18.26 21.09 24.15
N THR A 15 -18.28 21.82 25.25
CA THR A 15 -18.13 21.29 26.61
C THR A 15 -19.20 20.24 26.87
N ILE A 16 -18.80 19.00 27.10
CA ILE A 16 -19.68 17.83 27.21
C ILE A 16 -20.16 17.72 28.66
N MET A 17 -21.39 18.11 28.89
CA MET A 17 -22.12 17.68 30.10
C MET A 17 -22.82 16.36 29.80
N ASN A 18 -22.45 15.34 30.55
CA ASN A 18 -23.09 14.04 30.82
C ASN A 18 -23.91 13.45 29.67
N CYS A 19 -23.28 12.59 28.79
CA CYS A 19 -23.91 12.17 27.58
C CYS A 19 -23.73 10.67 27.30
N ASN A 20 -24.38 9.91 28.13
CA ASN A 20 -24.62 8.49 27.85
C ASN A 20 -25.80 8.34 26.87
N VAL A 21 -25.62 8.76 25.63
CA VAL A 21 -26.57 8.60 24.54
C VAL A 21 -25.91 7.88 23.37
N PRO A 22 -26.64 7.01 22.64
CA PRO A 22 -26.06 6.14 21.60
C PRO A 22 -25.29 6.89 20.53
N GLU A 23 -25.78 8.06 20.09
CA GLU A 23 -25.16 8.88 19.05
C GLU A 23 -23.76 9.35 19.44
N LYS A 24 -23.59 9.75 20.70
CA LYS A 24 -22.27 10.21 21.19
C LYS A 24 -21.31 9.06 21.42
N ARG A 25 -21.82 7.91 21.87
CA ARG A 25 -21.03 6.69 21.96
C ARG A 25 -20.53 6.24 20.57
N LEU A 26 -21.39 6.36 19.54
CA LEU A 26 -20.98 6.10 18.16
C LEU A 26 -19.89 7.07 17.70
N MET A 27 -20.05 8.39 17.93
CA MET A 27 -19.05 9.38 17.57
C MET A 27 -17.71 9.14 18.28
N GLU A 28 -17.74 8.73 19.54
CA GLU A 28 -16.55 8.38 20.32
C GLU A 28 -15.86 7.14 19.72
N TYR A 29 -16.63 6.12 19.35
CA TYR A 29 -16.13 4.92 18.70
C TYR A 29 -15.45 5.24 17.36
N MET A 30 -16.07 6.07 16.50
CA MET A 30 -15.49 6.51 15.23
C MET A 30 -14.20 7.30 15.42
N LYS A 31 -14.13 8.13 16.44
CA LYS A 31 -12.89 8.86 16.80
C LYS A 31 -11.75 7.92 17.20
N TYR A 32 -12.04 6.81 17.87
CA TYR A 32 -11.02 5.81 18.17
C TYR A 32 -10.55 5.07 16.93
N ILE A 33 -11.45 4.78 15.96
CA ILE A 33 -11.06 4.23 14.65
C ILE A 33 -10.09 5.20 13.95
N GLU A 34 -10.46 6.47 13.83
CA GLU A 34 -9.65 7.51 13.15
C GLU A 34 -8.24 7.63 13.75
N LYS A 35 -8.11 7.42 15.07
CA LYS A 35 -6.83 7.48 15.79
C LYS A 35 -6.05 6.16 15.83
N GLY A 36 -6.63 5.04 15.36
CA GLY A 36 -6.05 3.72 15.55
C GLY A 36 -6.04 3.23 17.00
N GLU A 37 -6.92 3.78 17.85
CA GLU A 37 -7.01 3.46 19.28
C GLU A 37 -7.92 2.22 19.48
N TYR A 38 -7.55 1.07 18.90
CA TYR A 38 -8.37 -0.15 18.87
C TYR A 38 -8.65 -0.77 20.24
N GLU A 39 -7.77 -0.56 21.22
CA GLU A 39 -8.02 -0.98 22.62
C GLU A 39 -9.17 -0.23 23.25
N GLN A 40 -9.25 1.08 23.00
CA GLN A 40 -10.34 1.95 23.48
C GLN A 40 -11.65 1.58 22.79
N MET A 41 -11.62 1.24 21.48
CA MET A 41 -12.78 0.70 20.79
C MET A 41 -13.32 -0.56 21.48
N TYR A 42 -12.44 -1.52 21.79
CA TYR A 42 -12.83 -2.76 22.47
C TYR A 42 -13.44 -2.51 23.84
N ALA A 43 -12.93 -1.54 24.60
CA ALA A 43 -13.45 -1.17 25.92
C ALA A 43 -14.90 -0.62 25.88
N MET A 44 -15.37 -0.16 24.70
CA MET A 44 -16.73 0.35 24.53
C MET A 44 -17.76 -0.75 24.22
N LEU A 45 -17.35 -2.00 24.02
CA LEU A 45 -18.19 -3.08 23.54
C LEU A 45 -19.00 -3.73 24.67
N ASP A 46 -20.22 -4.20 24.32
CA ASP A 46 -20.88 -5.28 25.05
C ASP A 46 -20.20 -6.60 24.68
N GLN A 47 -19.20 -6.99 25.46
CA GLN A 47 -18.38 -8.18 25.18
C GLN A 47 -19.16 -9.49 25.20
N LYS A 48 -20.34 -9.52 25.84
CA LYS A 48 -21.17 -10.73 25.90
C LYS A 48 -22.03 -10.92 24.67
N LYS A 49 -22.36 -9.83 23.97
CA LYS A 49 -23.25 -9.81 22.81
C LYS A 49 -22.53 -9.58 21.47
N SER A 50 -21.27 -9.13 21.53
CA SER A 50 -20.45 -8.91 20.34
C SER A 50 -19.99 -10.21 19.72
N SER A 51 -19.81 -10.24 18.40
CA SER A 51 -19.44 -11.45 17.63
C SER A 51 -17.99 -11.87 17.79
N MET A 52 -17.15 -11.04 18.41
CA MET A 52 -15.71 -11.29 18.59
C MET A 52 -15.43 -12.03 19.89
N ASN A 53 -14.55 -13.05 19.84
CA ASN A 53 -14.28 -13.93 20.98
C ASN A 53 -13.18 -13.40 21.91
N SER A 54 -12.23 -12.59 21.40
CA SER A 54 -11.13 -12.03 22.21
C SER A 54 -10.78 -10.58 21.84
N LYS A 55 -10.11 -9.89 22.77
CA LYS A 55 -9.59 -8.54 22.56
C LYS A 55 -8.53 -8.53 21.45
N GLU A 56 -7.66 -9.51 21.45
CA GLU A 56 -6.56 -9.64 20.52
C GLU A 56 -7.08 -9.81 19.07
N GLU A 57 -8.06 -10.69 18.87
CA GLU A 57 -8.70 -10.88 17.56
C GLU A 57 -9.40 -9.61 17.08
N PHE A 58 -10.09 -8.90 17.96
CA PHE A 58 -10.74 -7.64 17.63
C PHE A 58 -9.74 -6.58 17.17
N ILE A 59 -8.66 -6.38 17.92
CA ILE A 59 -7.62 -5.40 17.60
C ILE A 59 -6.96 -5.77 16.29
N GLU A 60 -6.52 -7.02 16.13
CA GLU A 60 -5.84 -7.50 14.92
C GLU A 60 -6.73 -7.34 13.68
N ARG A 61 -8.02 -7.67 13.78
CA ARG A 61 -8.93 -7.57 12.65
C ARG A 61 -9.18 -6.13 12.23
N ASN A 62 -9.48 -5.25 13.19
CA ASN A 62 -9.75 -3.85 12.90
C ASN A 62 -8.48 -3.14 12.37
N SER A 63 -7.33 -3.32 13.03
CA SER A 63 -6.08 -2.70 12.58
C SER A 63 -5.68 -3.16 11.18
N LYS A 64 -5.70 -4.48 10.90
CA LYS A 64 -5.37 -5.01 9.58
C LYS A 64 -6.27 -4.47 8.47
N ILE A 65 -7.56 -4.26 8.75
CA ILE A 65 -8.48 -3.74 7.74
C ILE A 65 -8.27 -2.24 7.56
N TYR A 66 -8.36 -1.43 8.61
CA TYR A 66 -8.29 0.03 8.48
C TYR A 66 -6.91 0.52 8.03
N GLU A 67 -5.82 -0.09 8.53
CA GLU A 67 -4.46 0.21 8.08
C GLU A 67 -4.21 -0.34 6.66
N GLY A 68 -4.72 -1.54 6.36
CA GLY A 68 -4.55 -2.17 5.05
C GLY A 68 -5.21 -1.41 3.90
N ILE A 69 -6.36 -0.76 4.15
CA ILE A 69 -7.03 0.12 3.17
C ILE A 69 -6.50 1.56 3.18
N GLU A 70 -5.49 1.89 4.02
CA GLU A 70 -4.94 3.24 4.19
C GLU A 70 -6.02 4.27 4.58
N MET A 71 -6.91 3.90 5.51
CA MET A 71 -8.06 4.72 5.91
C MET A 71 -7.62 6.06 6.48
N SER A 72 -8.27 7.14 6.04
CA SER A 72 -8.14 8.50 6.58
C SER A 72 -9.46 9.29 6.44
N ASP A 73 -9.52 10.47 7.05
CA ASP A 73 -10.64 11.42 6.93
C ASP A 73 -12.01 10.76 7.21
N LEU A 74 -12.08 9.91 8.26
CA LEU A 74 -13.30 9.22 8.66
C LEU A 74 -14.32 10.20 9.22
N SER A 75 -15.52 10.19 8.68
CA SER A 75 -16.65 10.99 9.17
C SER A 75 -17.95 10.21 9.08
N ILE A 76 -18.94 10.60 9.89
CA ILE A 76 -20.29 10.04 9.85
C ILE A 76 -21.33 11.15 9.75
N THR A 77 -22.39 10.89 8.96
CA THR A 77 -23.52 11.80 8.74
C THR A 77 -24.85 11.05 8.89
N ASP A 78 -25.96 11.73 8.73
CA ASP A 78 -27.33 11.16 8.67
C ASP A 78 -27.70 10.25 9.85
N ILE A 79 -27.22 10.58 11.05
CA ILE A 79 -27.42 9.77 12.22
C ILE A 79 -28.89 9.74 12.64
N THR A 80 -29.47 8.56 12.66
CA THR A 80 -30.85 8.32 13.10
C THR A 80 -30.89 7.25 14.18
N VAL A 81 -31.57 7.53 15.30
CA VAL A 81 -31.63 6.64 16.45
C VAL A 81 -33.06 6.10 16.64
N LYS A 82 -33.17 4.78 16.73
CA LYS A 82 -34.40 4.06 17.11
C LYS A 82 -34.18 3.37 18.46
N ARG A 83 -34.85 3.84 19.50
CA ARG A 83 -34.83 3.20 20.84
C ARG A 83 -35.85 2.05 20.87
N GLN A 84 -35.43 0.94 21.47
CA GLN A 84 -36.25 -0.25 21.65
C GLN A 84 -36.85 -0.30 23.07
N GLU A 85 -37.93 -1.04 23.22
CA GLU A 85 -38.62 -1.19 24.51
C GLU A 85 -37.76 -1.83 25.62
N ASN A 86 -36.79 -2.66 25.23
CA ASN A 86 -35.83 -3.30 26.12
C ASN A 86 -34.66 -2.38 26.56
N GLY A 87 -34.72 -1.08 26.21
CA GLY A 87 -33.69 -0.09 26.51
C GLY A 87 -32.53 -0.04 25.51
N ASN A 88 -32.40 -1.00 24.61
CA ASN A 88 -31.39 -0.98 23.54
C ASN A 88 -31.68 0.17 22.53
N ALA A 89 -30.67 0.50 21.72
CA ALA A 89 -30.82 1.46 20.63
C ALA A 89 -30.16 0.96 19.35
N ALA A 90 -30.85 1.14 18.22
CA ALA A 90 -30.28 0.99 16.89
C ALA A 90 -29.98 2.38 16.33
N VAL A 91 -28.79 2.56 15.78
CA VAL A 91 -28.29 3.82 15.20
C VAL A 91 -27.90 3.55 13.77
N SER A 92 -28.68 4.11 12.82
CA SER A 92 -28.32 4.13 11.39
C SER A 92 -27.53 5.39 11.10
N TYR A 93 -26.49 5.29 10.29
CA TYR A 93 -25.61 6.42 9.93
C TYR A 93 -24.94 6.15 8.59
N THR A 94 -24.51 7.21 7.92
CA THR A 94 -23.70 7.16 6.70
C THR A 94 -22.24 7.38 7.08
N THR A 95 -21.39 6.44 6.70
CA THR A 95 -19.92 6.53 6.86
C THR A 95 -19.30 7.06 5.59
N ASN A 96 -18.38 8.01 5.72
CA ASN A 96 -17.51 8.52 4.68
C ASN A 96 -16.06 8.39 5.13
N MET A 97 -15.19 7.85 4.26
CA MET A 97 -13.75 7.74 4.53
C MET A 97 -12.95 7.79 3.24
N GLN A 98 -11.73 8.30 3.32
CA GLN A 98 -10.72 8.15 2.26
C GLN A 98 -10.01 6.81 2.42
N THR A 99 -9.71 6.18 1.30
CA THR A 99 -8.97 4.91 1.24
C THR A 99 -7.91 4.95 0.14
N ALA A 100 -7.05 3.93 0.06
CA ALA A 100 -6.09 3.75 -1.04
C ALA A 100 -6.75 3.71 -2.44
N ALA A 101 -8.06 3.38 -2.53
CA ALA A 101 -8.83 3.34 -3.77
C ALA A 101 -9.85 4.50 -3.86
N GLY A 102 -9.56 5.63 -3.20
CA GLY A 102 -10.39 6.82 -3.20
C GLY A 102 -11.44 6.86 -2.09
N ASN A 103 -12.40 7.78 -2.23
CA ASN A 103 -13.45 7.99 -1.23
C ASN A 103 -14.48 6.85 -1.27
N VAL A 104 -14.88 6.41 -0.08
CA VAL A 104 -15.91 5.37 0.11
C VAL A 104 -17.03 5.92 0.98
N GLU A 105 -18.27 5.72 0.53
CA GLU A 105 -19.47 6.11 1.27
C GLU A 105 -20.45 4.92 1.34
N PHE A 106 -20.95 4.63 2.55
CA PHE A 106 -21.94 3.59 2.75
C PHE A 106 -22.75 3.83 4.04
N THR A 107 -23.97 3.27 4.07
CA THR A 107 -24.83 3.32 5.26
C THR A 107 -24.54 2.11 6.15
N ASN A 108 -24.45 2.34 7.46
CA ASN A 108 -24.26 1.33 8.48
C ASN A 108 -25.31 1.41 9.58
N ASP A 109 -25.50 0.29 10.26
CA ASP A 109 -26.34 0.17 11.44
C ASP A 109 -25.53 -0.32 12.64
N ALA A 110 -25.51 0.46 13.71
CA ALA A 110 -24.91 0.08 15.00
C ALA A 110 -26.00 -0.25 16.01
N VAL A 111 -25.83 -1.31 16.77
CA VAL A 111 -26.74 -1.69 17.85
C VAL A 111 -26.02 -1.49 19.18
N PHE A 112 -26.67 -0.75 20.09
CA PHE A 112 -26.19 -0.54 21.45
C PHE A 112 -27.09 -1.25 22.44
N SER A 113 -26.52 -2.06 23.33
CA SER A 113 -27.18 -2.49 24.55
C SER A 113 -27.11 -1.41 25.62
N HIS A 114 -28.07 -1.42 26.54
CA HIS A 114 -28.10 -0.47 27.65
C HIS A 114 -28.17 -1.20 28.97
N ASP A 115 -27.33 -0.78 29.92
CA ASP A 115 -27.35 -1.23 31.31
C ASP A 115 -27.19 -0.04 32.28
N TRP A 116 -26.96 -0.31 33.55
CA TRP A 116 -26.80 0.72 34.59
C TRP A 116 -25.54 1.61 34.42
N THR A 117 -24.56 1.16 33.61
CA THR A 117 -23.34 1.90 33.25
C THR A 117 -23.52 2.73 32.00
N GLY A 118 -24.51 2.40 31.15
CA GLY A 118 -24.86 3.14 29.94
C GLY A 118 -24.99 2.30 28.67
N TYR A 119 -24.72 2.94 27.55
CA TYR A 119 -24.75 2.30 26.24
C TYR A 119 -23.42 1.64 25.88
N HIS A 120 -23.47 0.36 25.46
CA HIS A 120 -22.36 -0.45 25.01
C HIS A 120 -22.62 -0.94 23.60
N LEU A 121 -21.64 -0.78 22.70
CA LEU A 121 -21.76 -1.19 21.30
C LEU A 121 -21.75 -2.72 21.19
N ILE A 122 -22.75 -3.29 20.51
CA ILE A 122 -22.74 -4.69 20.10
C ILE A 122 -22.00 -4.77 18.78
N TRP A 123 -20.75 -5.21 18.83
CA TRP A 123 -19.90 -5.21 17.66
C TRP A 123 -20.15 -6.42 16.74
N GLN A 124 -20.16 -6.14 15.43
CA GLN A 124 -20.24 -7.12 14.33
C GLN A 124 -19.35 -6.61 13.18
N ASP A 125 -18.87 -7.53 12.34
CA ASP A 125 -18.03 -7.20 11.17
C ASP A 125 -18.68 -6.18 10.23
N GLN A 126 -19.99 -6.17 10.14
CA GLN A 126 -20.78 -5.23 9.36
C GLN A 126 -20.57 -3.76 9.77
N LEU A 127 -20.06 -3.52 10.99
CA LEU A 127 -19.69 -2.15 11.41
C LEU A 127 -18.47 -1.61 10.65
N ILE A 128 -17.62 -2.50 10.11
CA ILE A 128 -16.50 -2.11 9.25
C ILE A 128 -17.02 -1.85 7.84
N PHE A 129 -17.63 -2.88 7.22
CA PHE A 129 -18.34 -2.77 5.94
C PHE A 129 -19.63 -3.59 5.98
N PRO A 130 -20.75 -3.06 5.45
CA PRO A 130 -22.08 -3.71 5.58
C PRO A 130 -22.14 -5.16 5.08
N GLU A 131 -21.34 -5.51 4.08
CA GLU A 131 -21.31 -6.83 3.47
C GLU A 131 -20.26 -7.78 4.06
N LEU A 132 -19.46 -7.31 5.03
CA LEU A 132 -18.37 -8.07 5.64
C LEU A 132 -18.94 -9.07 6.67
N SER A 133 -18.56 -10.33 6.55
CA SER A 133 -18.87 -11.37 7.55
C SER A 133 -17.61 -11.84 8.29
N ALA A 134 -17.79 -12.57 9.39
CA ALA A 134 -16.69 -12.97 10.29
C ALA A 134 -15.58 -13.79 9.60
N THR A 135 -15.91 -14.57 8.56
CA THR A 135 -14.94 -15.39 7.81
C THR A 135 -14.35 -14.69 6.59
N ASP A 136 -14.90 -13.54 6.21
CA ASP A 136 -14.46 -12.80 5.03
C ASP A 136 -13.20 -11.99 5.34
N LYS A 137 -12.48 -11.62 4.27
CA LYS A 137 -11.29 -10.76 4.35
C LYS A 137 -11.49 -9.55 3.44
N VAL A 138 -10.89 -8.43 3.85
CA VAL A 138 -10.74 -7.28 2.97
C VAL A 138 -9.39 -7.42 2.26
N GLN A 139 -9.42 -7.39 0.93
CA GLN A 139 -8.24 -7.50 0.07
C GLN A 139 -8.04 -6.20 -0.68
N VAL A 140 -6.80 -5.72 -0.66
CA VAL A 140 -6.36 -4.56 -1.44
C VAL A 140 -5.43 -5.06 -2.54
N THR A 141 -5.75 -4.71 -3.78
CA THR A 141 -4.94 -5.03 -4.96
C THR A 141 -4.55 -3.74 -5.65
N SER A 142 -3.25 -3.55 -5.88
CA SER A 142 -2.73 -2.38 -6.60
C SER A 142 -2.16 -2.80 -7.94
N GLU A 143 -2.34 -1.95 -8.95
CA GLU A 143 -1.75 -2.09 -10.28
C GLU A 143 -0.91 -0.84 -10.57
N GLU A 144 0.42 -1.01 -10.69
CA GLU A 144 1.33 0.12 -10.91
C GLU A 144 1.07 0.80 -12.25
N ALA A 145 1.01 2.13 -12.24
CA ALA A 145 0.96 2.94 -13.44
C ALA A 145 2.29 2.88 -14.20
N LYS A 146 2.23 2.84 -15.53
CA LYS A 146 3.43 3.00 -16.34
C LYS A 146 3.83 4.48 -16.31
N ARG A 147 5.09 4.75 -15.98
CA ARG A 147 5.64 6.10 -16.07
C ARG A 147 5.76 6.52 -17.53
N GLY A 148 5.29 7.72 -17.89
CA GLY A 148 5.37 8.29 -19.23
C GLY A 148 6.80 8.40 -19.74
N ASP A 149 6.98 8.34 -21.03
CA ASP A 149 8.30 8.45 -21.68
C ASP A 149 8.68 9.94 -21.86
N ILE A 150 10.00 10.21 -21.82
CA ILE A 150 10.57 11.50 -22.23
C ILE A 150 11.13 11.33 -23.63
N LEU A 151 10.64 12.13 -24.57
CA LEU A 151 10.93 11.99 -25.98
C LEU A 151 11.71 13.21 -26.51
N ASP A 152 12.52 13.02 -27.57
CA ASP A 152 13.08 14.14 -28.32
C ASP A 152 12.03 14.71 -29.31
N ARG A 153 12.37 15.83 -29.98
CA ARG A 153 11.50 16.47 -30.99
C ARG A 153 11.08 15.54 -32.15
N ASN A 154 11.75 14.41 -32.36
CA ASN A 154 11.47 13.45 -33.41
C ASN A 154 10.70 12.23 -32.87
N GLY A 155 10.34 12.21 -31.57
CA GLY A 155 9.64 11.10 -30.93
C GLY A 155 10.54 9.94 -30.51
N ARG A 156 11.87 10.12 -30.48
CA ARG A 156 12.79 9.09 -29.96
C ARG A 156 12.90 9.21 -28.46
N GLN A 157 12.87 8.08 -27.77
CA GLN A 157 12.97 8.02 -26.32
C GLN A 157 14.34 8.54 -25.82
N LEU A 158 14.29 9.51 -24.91
CA LEU A 158 15.41 9.95 -24.09
C LEU A 158 15.42 9.20 -22.75
N ALA A 159 14.23 9.01 -22.15
CA ALA A 159 13.98 8.12 -21.02
C ALA A 159 12.68 7.37 -21.21
N GLY A 160 12.64 6.11 -20.80
CA GLY A 160 11.45 5.26 -20.94
C GLY A 160 11.58 3.95 -20.18
N GLU A 161 10.54 3.10 -20.26
CA GLU A 161 10.59 1.77 -19.68
C GLU A 161 11.54 0.88 -20.46
N GLY A 162 12.50 0.28 -19.78
CA GLY A 162 13.40 -0.73 -20.31
C GLY A 162 13.38 -1.99 -19.47
N THR A 163 14.22 -2.95 -19.83
CA THR A 163 14.36 -4.20 -19.06
C THR A 163 15.81 -4.34 -18.60
N ALA A 164 15.98 -4.71 -17.33
CA ALA A 164 17.25 -5.08 -16.74
C ALA A 164 17.17 -6.49 -16.15
N SER A 165 18.30 -7.04 -15.71
CA SER A 165 18.35 -8.31 -14.99
C SER A 165 18.51 -8.06 -13.49
N SER A 166 17.54 -8.48 -12.70
CA SER A 166 17.64 -8.52 -11.25
C SER A 166 18.43 -9.76 -10.83
N VAL A 167 19.54 -9.54 -10.14
CA VAL A 167 20.32 -10.61 -9.50
C VAL A 167 19.70 -10.86 -8.14
N GLY A 168 19.27 -12.08 -7.88
CA GLY A 168 18.66 -12.44 -6.59
C GLY A 168 19.14 -13.77 -6.06
N ILE A 169 18.87 -13.98 -4.79
CA ILE A 169 19.19 -15.21 -4.05
C ILE A 169 17.90 -15.98 -3.80
N VAL A 170 17.95 -17.30 -4.01
CA VAL A 170 16.92 -18.24 -3.54
C VAL A 170 17.51 -19.04 -2.37
N PRO A 171 17.10 -18.73 -1.10
CA PRO A 171 17.75 -19.27 0.09
C PRO A 171 17.86 -20.79 0.14
N GLY A 172 16.82 -21.51 -0.30
CA GLY A 172 16.79 -22.97 -0.31
C GLY A 172 17.68 -23.64 -1.37
N ARG A 173 18.30 -22.85 -2.28
CA ARG A 173 19.20 -23.34 -3.32
C ARG A 173 20.67 -23.02 -3.01
N MET A 174 20.97 -22.35 -1.92
CA MET A 174 22.34 -22.10 -1.46
C MET A 174 22.93 -23.40 -0.88
N GLU A 175 24.14 -23.77 -1.30
CA GLU A 175 24.89 -24.86 -0.66
C GLU A 175 25.59 -24.39 0.61
N ASN A 176 26.18 -23.20 0.58
CA ASN A 176 26.82 -22.55 1.72
C ASN A 176 26.42 -21.08 1.74
N ARG A 177 25.62 -20.70 2.75
CA ARG A 177 25.08 -19.34 2.89
C ARG A 177 26.18 -18.26 2.94
N GLU A 178 27.18 -18.49 3.79
CA GLU A 178 28.24 -17.52 4.04
C GLU A 178 29.13 -17.31 2.80
N ASP A 179 29.50 -18.40 2.12
CA ASP A 179 30.28 -18.37 0.89
C ASP A 179 29.51 -17.72 -0.28
N THR A 180 28.22 -18.04 -0.42
CA THR A 180 27.35 -17.42 -1.45
C THR A 180 27.25 -15.91 -1.25
N ILE A 181 26.97 -15.44 -0.02
CA ILE A 181 26.86 -14.01 0.31
C ILE A 181 28.19 -13.30 0.06
N LYS A 182 29.30 -13.87 0.51
CA LYS A 182 30.63 -13.30 0.35
C LYS A 182 30.99 -13.14 -1.14
N LYS A 183 30.81 -14.18 -1.94
CA LYS A 183 31.10 -14.16 -3.39
C LYS A 183 30.22 -13.13 -4.10
N LEU A 184 28.93 -13.09 -3.76
CA LEU A 184 28.02 -12.16 -4.38
C LEU A 184 28.33 -10.69 -4.00
N ALA A 185 28.63 -10.43 -2.72
CA ALA A 185 29.05 -9.12 -2.23
C ALA A 185 30.30 -8.60 -2.94
N GLU A 186 31.33 -9.45 -3.03
CA GLU A 186 32.59 -9.14 -3.70
C GLU A 186 32.36 -8.88 -5.19
N TYR A 187 31.53 -9.69 -5.85
CA TYR A 187 31.28 -9.61 -7.28
C TYR A 187 30.46 -8.39 -7.69
N LEU A 188 29.47 -8.01 -6.89
CA LEU A 188 28.59 -6.87 -7.13
C LEU A 188 29.09 -5.57 -6.51
N GLY A 189 30.11 -5.63 -5.64
CA GLY A 189 30.63 -4.46 -4.93
C GLY A 189 29.67 -3.90 -3.88
N ILE A 190 28.85 -4.75 -3.27
CA ILE A 190 27.86 -4.39 -2.24
C ILE A 190 28.24 -4.99 -0.89
N GLY A 191 27.69 -4.44 0.21
CA GLY A 191 27.96 -4.94 1.56
C GLY A 191 27.36 -6.32 1.81
N ALA A 192 28.12 -7.24 2.41
CA ALA A 192 27.59 -8.54 2.83
C ALA A 192 26.45 -8.38 3.84
N ASP A 193 26.56 -7.42 4.75
CA ASP A 193 25.54 -7.11 5.76
C ASP A 193 24.22 -6.67 5.10
N GLU A 194 24.27 -5.90 4.01
CA GLU A 194 23.10 -5.49 3.25
C GLU A 194 22.35 -6.69 2.64
N ILE A 195 23.12 -7.66 2.10
CA ILE A 195 22.54 -8.90 1.57
C ILE A 195 21.91 -9.71 2.71
N GLU A 196 22.60 -9.81 3.84
CA GLU A 196 22.11 -10.51 5.02
C GLU A 196 20.79 -9.94 5.53
N ASP A 197 20.66 -8.63 5.61
CA ASP A 197 19.46 -7.95 6.09
C ASP A 197 18.27 -8.18 5.13
N LYS A 198 18.49 -8.16 3.82
CA LYS A 198 17.47 -8.55 2.84
C LYS A 198 17.01 -10.01 3.04
N LEU A 199 17.92 -10.91 3.34
CA LEU A 199 17.61 -12.34 3.58
C LEU A 199 16.91 -12.61 4.93
N LYS A 200 16.98 -11.69 5.90
CA LYS A 200 16.30 -11.78 7.22
C LYS A 200 14.88 -11.22 7.19
N ALA A 201 14.44 -10.60 6.09
CA ALA A 201 13.11 -10.03 5.99
C ALA A 201 12.01 -11.08 6.24
N GLY A 202 10.96 -10.71 6.98
CA GLY A 202 9.93 -11.65 7.46
C GLY A 202 9.13 -12.40 6.38
N TRP A 203 9.13 -11.91 5.13
CA TRP A 203 8.49 -12.56 3.99
C TRP A 203 9.37 -13.62 3.31
N VAL A 204 10.68 -13.66 3.59
CA VAL A 204 11.64 -14.55 2.93
C VAL A 204 11.45 -15.99 3.39
N LYS A 205 11.22 -16.87 2.42
CA LYS A 205 11.12 -18.32 2.58
C LYS A 205 12.22 -19.01 1.77
N ALA A 206 12.34 -20.32 1.92
CA ALA A 206 13.37 -21.11 1.23
C ALA A 206 13.31 -20.99 -0.32
N ASP A 207 12.12 -20.84 -0.87
CA ASP A 207 11.86 -20.73 -2.31
C ASP A 207 11.67 -19.29 -2.81
N SER A 208 11.75 -18.29 -1.92
CA SER A 208 11.61 -16.89 -2.30
C SER A 208 12.80 -16.42 -3.13
N PHE A 209 12.52 -15.68 -4.21
CA PHE A 209 13.54 -14.90 -4.92
C PHE A 209 13.77 -13.58 -4.17
N VAL A 210 14.95 -13.39 -3.60
CA VAL A 210 15.33 -12.20 -2.85
C VAL A 210 16.21 -11.31 -3.73
N PRO A 211 15.72 -10.20 -4.28
CA PRO A 211 16.48 -9.33 -5.16
C PRO A 211 17.59 -8.61 -4.39
N VAL A 212 18.80 -8.67 -4.91
CA VAL A 212 20.00 -8.08 -4.27
C VAL A 212 20.49 -6.88 -5.05
N ALA A 213 20.63 -7.00 -6.37
CA ALA A 213 21.10 -5.93 -7.25
C ALA A 213 20.44 -6.02 -8.64
N THR A 214 20.56 -4.94 -9.39
CA THR A 214 20.10 -4.89 -10.78
C THR A 214 21.31 -4.64 -11.68
N ILE A 215 21.43 -5.43 -12.75
CA ILE A 215 22.49 -5.32 -13.74
C ILE A 215 21.89 -5.15 -15.15
N PRO A 216 22.62 -4.59 -16.12
CA PRO A 216 22.14 -4.46 -17.50
C PRO A 216 21.70 -5.82 -18.06
N LYS A 217 20.54 -5.83 -18.76
CA LYS A 217 20.10 -7.02 -19.48
C LYS A 217 20.84 -7.10 -20.82
N ILE A 218 21.45 -8.23 -21.06
CA ILE A 218 22.11 -8.51 -22.34
C ILE A 218 21.07 -9.01 -23.32
N GLN A 219 20.99 -8.38 -24.50
CA GLN A 219 20.13 -8.83 -25.57
C GLN A 219 20.86 -9.90 -26.38
N GLU A 220 20.21 -11.02 -26.66
CA GLU A 220 20.81 -12.08 -27.45
C GLU A 220 21.27 -11.58 -28.86
N VAL A 221 20.54 -10.63 -29.43
CA VAL A 221 20.87 -10.01 -30.71
C VAL A 221 22.23 -9.32 -30.70
N ASP A 222 22.62 -8.72 -29.55
CA ASP A 222 23.90 -8.05 -29.42
C ASP A 222 25.09 -9.02 -29.44
N LEU A 223 24.85 -10.27 -29.00
CA LEU A 223 25.83 -11.37 -29.05
C LEU A 223 25.95 -12.02 -30.41
N LEU A 224 24.91 -11.90 -31.27
CA LEU A 224 24.88 -12.50 -32.62
C LEU A 224 25.49 -11.61 -33.72
N THR A 225 25.95 -10.40 -33.34
CA THR A 225 26.61 -9.51 -34.30
C THR A 225 27.98 -10.04 -34.68
N VAL A 226 28.46 -9.69 -35.88
CA VAL A 226 29.75 -10.14 -36.43
C VAL A 226 30.95 -9.76 -35.55
N ASN A 227 30.85 -8.60 -34.84
CA ASN A 227 31.81 -8.13 -33.84
C ASN A 227 31.03 -7.59 -32.65
N PRO A 228 30.69 -8.42 -31.66
CA PRO A 228 30.03 -7.96 -30.44
C PRO A 228 30.88 -6.90 -29.70
N ASP A 229 30.24 -5.91 -29.14
CA ASP A 229 30.92 -4.91 -28.31
C ASP A 229 31.63 -5.60 -27.14
N LYS A 230 32.88 -5.19 -26.89
CA LYS A 230 33.69 -5.76 -25.82
C LYS A 230 33.01 -5.65 -24.46
N THR A 231 32.29 -4.56 -24.22
CA THR A 231 31.53 -4.34 -22.98
C THR A 231 30.40 -5.36 -22.83
N VAL A 232 29.70 -5.73 -23.90
CA VAL A 232 28.65 -6.74 -23.90
C VAL A 232 29.22 -8.13 -23.58
N LEU A 233 30.38 -8.46 -24.12
CA LEU A 233 31.08 -9.73 -23.84
C LEU A 233 31.53 -9.80 -22.36
N GLU A 234 32.09 -8.71 -21.82
CA GLU A 234 32.52 -8.63 -20.42
C GLU A 234 31.29 -8.75 -19.47
N GLU A 235 30.17 -8.10 -19.80
CA GLU A 235 28.94 -8.23 -19.04
C GLU A 235 28.35 -9.65 -19.10
N LYS A 236 28.44 -10.31 -20.26
CA LYS A 236 28.02 -11.71 -20.42
C LYS A 236 28.85 -12.64 -19.54
N GLU A 237 30.17 -12.49 -19.54
CA GLU A 237 31.07 -13.30 -18.69
C GLU A 237 30.77 -13.08 -17.20
N LYS A 238 30.44 -11.84 -16.84
CA LYS A 238 29.98 -11.52 -15.48
C LYS A 238 28.69 -12.27 -15.13
N GLN A 239 27.68 -12.20 -15.95
CA GLN A 239 26.41 -12.90 -15.70
C GLN A 239 26.60 -14.43 -15.62
N ASP A 240 27.39 -15.00 -16.53
CA ASP A 240 27.68 -16.44 -16.52
C ASP A 240 28.44 -16.88 -15.27
N THR A 241 29.28 -16.01 -14.71
CA THR A 241 29.99 -16.26 -13.47
C THR A 241 29.06 -16.20 -12.26
N LEU A 242 28.15 -15.24 -12.21
CA LEU A 242 27.12 -15.13 -11.16
C LEU A 242 26.23 -16.38 -11.15
N LEU A 243 25.78 -16.86 -12.31
CA LEU A 243 24.91 -18.02 -12.43
C LEU A 243 25.59 -19.35 -11.99
N LYS A 244 26.92 -19.38 -11.89
CA LYS A 244 27.65 -20.54 -11.36
C LYS A 244 27.64 -20.62 -9.83
N ILE A 245 27.23 -19.53 -9.14
CA ILE A 245 27.14 -19.51 -7.68
C ILE A 245 25.81 -20.17 -7.28
N PRO A 246 25.83 -21.27 -6.47
CA PRO A 246 24.62 -21.95 -6.04
C PRO A 246 23.66 -21.01 -5.29
N GLY A 247 22.39 -21.01 -5.68
CA GLY A 247 21.36 -20.16 -5.09
C GLY A 247 21.18 -18.80 -5.77
N ILE A 248 22.03 -18.42 -6.72
CA ILE A 248 21.87 -17.18 -7.49
C ILE A 248 20.96 -17.43 -8.69
N MET A 249 20.03 -16.50 -8.92
CA MET A 249 19.14 -16.45 -10.07
C MET A 249 19.10 -15.04 -10.68
N LEU A 250 18.87 -14.99 -11.99
CA LEU A 250 18.52 -13.76 -12.70
C LEU A 250 17.04 -13.78 -13.05
N SER A 251 16.39 -12.64 -12.87
CA SER A 251 15.00 -12.42 -13.26
C SER A 251 14.88 -11.09 -14.01
N ASP A 252 14.03 -11.04 -15.01
CA ASP A 252 13.79 -9.78 -15.72
C ASP A 252 13.05 -8.82 -14.80
N VAL A 253 13.48 -7.56 -14.81
CA VAL A 253 12.85 -6.47 -14.09
C VAL A 253 12.68 -5.26 -14.99
N LYS A 254 11.53 -4.60 -14.91
CA LYS A 254 11.31 -3.33 -15.58
C LYS A 254 12.07 -2.23 -14.84
N VAL A 255 12.76 -1.38 -15.59
CA VAL A 255 13.53 -0.26 -15.06
C VAL A 255 13.35 0.98 -15.91
N ARG A 256 13.53 2.14 -15.30
CA ARG A 256 13.65 3.38 -16.07
C ARG A 256 15.00 3.40 -16.78
N THR A 257 15.00 3.50 -18.10
CA THR A 257 16.20 3.47 -18.95
C THR A 257 16.44 4.86 -19.58
N TYR A 258 17.68 5.30 -19.56
CA TYR A 258 18.15 6.58 -20.11
C TYR A 258 19.04 6.30 -21.33
N TYR A 259 18.49 6.46 -22.53
CA TYR A 259 19.13 6.01 -23.78
C TYR A 259 20.36 6.81 -24.19
N LEU A 260 20.46 8.09 -23.79
CA LEU A 260 21.63 8.91 -24.06
C LEU A 260 22.67 8.89 -22.94
N LYS A 261 22.44 8.09 -21.90
CA LYS A 261 23.35 7.94 -20.74
C LYS A 261 23.86 9.31 -20.24
N GLU A 262 25.17 9.46 -20.06
CA GLU A 262 25.80 10.67 -19.55
C GLU A 262 25.57 11.92 -20.42
N ALA A 263 25.40 11.76 -21.74
CA ALA A 263 25.28 12.86 -22.70
C ALA A 263 24.05 13.76 -22.45
N ALA A 264 22.97 13.22 -21.84
CA ALA A 264 21.76 13.98 -21.54
C ALA A 264 21.37 13.95 -20.06
N SER A 265 22.20 13.45 -19.17
CA SER A 265 21.91 13.25 -17.75
C SER A 265 21.48 14.53 -17.03
N HIS A 266 22.13 15.66 -17.31
CA HIS A 266 21.77 16.96 -16.71
C HIS A 266 20.41 17.49 -17.19
N LEU A 267 20.04 17.21 -18.44
CA LEU A 267 18.75 17.65 -19.00
C LEU A 267 17.62 16.74 -18.57
N VAL A 268 17.77 15.44 -18.82
CA VAL A 268 16.72 14.45 -18.56
C VAL A 268 16.57 14.19 -17.06
N GLY A 269 17.66 14.15 -16.33
CA GLY A 269 17.64 13.81 -14.90
C GLY A 269 17.56 12.30 -14.67
N TYR A 270 17.10 11.93 -13.49
CA TYR A 270 16.91 10.53 -13.10
C TYR A 270 15.79 10.37 -12.07
N VAL A 271 15.29 9.16 -11.96
CA VAL A 271 14.37 8.74 -10.89
C VAL A 271 15.12 7.97 -9.81
N GLN A 272 14.60 8.02 -8.59
CA GLN A 272 15.09 7.25 -7.44
C GLN A 272 13.92 6.70 -6.64
N ALA A 273 14.14 5.60 -5.90
CA ALA A 273 13.18 5.13 -4.93
C ALA A 273 12.86 6.22 -3.91
N VAL A 274 11.59 6.36 -3.54
CA VAL A 274 11.15 7.36 -2.55
C VAL A 274 11.79 7.09 -1.20
N THR A 275 12.19 8.16 -0.52
CA THR A 275 12.67 8.12 0.86
C THR A 275 11.52 8.38 1.85
N ALA A 276 11.77 8.19 3.14
CA ALA A 276 10.79 8.55 4.18
C ALA A 276 10.46 10.06 4.18
N GLU A 277 11.44 10.90 3.82
CA GLU A 277 11.26 12.35 3.67
C GLU A 277 10.36 12.65 2.46
N ASP A 278 10.60 12.01 1.31
CA ASP A 278 9.75 12.15 0.11
C ASP A 278 8.29 11.79 0.41
N LEU A 279 8.05 10.70 1.17
CA LEU A 279 6.71 10.28 1.55
C LEU A 279 6.00 11.30 2.46
N GLN A 280 6.75 12.00 3.30
CA GLN A 280 6.21 13.07 4.14
C GLN A 280 5.91 14.34 3.34
N GLU A 281 6.83 14.74 2.46
CA GLU A 281 6.71 15.96 1.63
C GLU A 281 5.56 15.83 0.63
N HIS A 282 5.38 14.64 0.03
CA HIS A 282 4.36 14.34 -0.96
C HIS A 282 3.17 13.54 -0.40
N LYS A 283 2.84 13.75 0.89
CA LYS A 283 1.72 13.06 1.53
C LYS A 283 0.40 13.34 0.79
N GLY A 284 -0.31 12.27 0.45
CA GLY A 284 -1.59 12.35 -0.29
C GLY A 284 -1.44 12.42 -1.81
N GLU A 285 -0.22 12.41 -2.35
CA GLU A 285 0.04 12.42 -3.79
C GLU A 285 0.16 10.99 -4.38
N GLY A 286 -0.19 9.96 -3.62
CA GLY A 286 -0.24 8.56 -4.07
C GLY A 286 1.14 7.89 -4.19
N TYR A 287 2.17 8.38 -3.48
CA TYR A 287 3.44 7.67 -3.35
C TYR A 287 3.37 6.60 -2.27
N ARG A 288 4.02 5.48 -2.54
CA ARG A 288 4.20 4.33 -1.63
C ARG A 288 5.68 4.05 -1.44
N THR A 289 6.02 3.20 -0.48
CA THR A 289 7.42 2.86 -0.16
C THR A 289 8.20 2.21 -1.31
N ASN A 290 7.49 1.62 -2.28
CA ASN A 290 8.06 1.03 -3.49
C ASN A 290 8.00 1.96 -4.72
N SER A 291 7.46 3.16 -4.59
CA SER A 291 7.38 4.13 -5.70
C SER A 291 8.75 4.71 -6.05
N VAL A 292 8.84 5.28 -7.24
CA VAL A 292 9.99 6.09 -7.68
C VAL A 292 9.55 7.53 -7.90
N ILE A 293 10.49 8.47 -7.71
CA ILE A 293 10.26 9.90 -7.89
C ILE A 293 11.40 10.52 -8.69
N GLY A 294 11.10 11.46 -9.57
CA GLY A 294 12.10 12.24 -10.32
C GLY A 294 12.88 13.18 -9.41
N LYS A 295 14.20 13.06 -9.40
CA LYS A 295 15.07 13.84 -8.51
C LYS A 295 15.70 15.06 -9.18
N THR A 296 15.88 15.05 -10.49
CA THR A 296 16.51 16.15 -11.22
C THR A 296 15.96 16.25 -12.66
N GLY A 297 16.24 17.36 -13.35
CA GLY A 297 15.98 17.55 -14.77
C GLY A 297 14.50 17.48 -15.15
N LEU A 298 14.22 16.96 -16.35
CA LEU A 298 12.86 16.80 -16.87
C LEU A 298 12.04 15.79 -16.07
N GLU A 299 12.70 14.78 -15.47
CA GLU A 299 12.05 13.81 -14.60
C GLU A 299 11.36 14.47 -13.40
N THR A 300 12.01 15.46 -12.76
CA THR A 300 11.40 16.23 -11.66
C THR A 300 10.42 17.28 -12.17
N LEU A 301 10.81 17.98 -13.26
CA LEU A 301 9.98 19.08 -13.79
C LEU A 301 8.58 18.61 -14.22
N TYR A 302 8.51 17.41 -14.79
CA TYR A 302 7.26 16.81 -15.29
C TYR A 302 6.80 15.61 -14.45
N GLU A 303 7.24 15.53 -13.18
CA GLU A 303 6.93 14.41 -12.29
C GLU A 303 5.43 14.10 -12.26
N LYS A 304 4.61 15.13 -12.09
CA LYS A 304 3.16 15.01 -11.96
C LYS A 304 2.50 14.36 -13.17
N GLU A 305 2.99 14.69 -14.38
CA GLU A 305 2.46 14.16 -15.62
C GLU A 305 3.06 12.79 -15.95
N LEU A 306 4.36 12.63 -15.70
CA LEU A 306 5.07 11.38 -16.01
C LEU A 306 4.68 10.24 -15.08
N LYS A 307 4.41 10.51 -13.80
CA LYS A 307 4.17 9.46 -12.79
C LYS A 307 2.94 8.60 -13.09
N GLY A 308 1.84 9.22 -13.55
CA GLY A 308 0.54 8.55 -13.65
C GLY A 308 -0.14 8.35 -12.29
N THR A 309 -1.13 7.47 -12.25
CA THR A 309 -1.85 7.11 -11.02
C THR A 309 -2.03 5.60 -10.99
N ASP A 310 -1.57 4.97 -9.90
CA ASP A 310 -1.73 3.55 -9.72
C ASP A 310 -3.21 3.18 -9.59
N GLY A 311 -3.60 2.08 -10.21
CA GLY A 311 -4.90 1.47 -9.97
C GLY A 311 -4.93 0.82 -8.59
N CYS A 312 -6.09 0.91 -7.94
CA CYS A 312 -6.31 0.27 -6.66
C CYS A 312 -7.73 -0.31 -6.58
N GLU A 313 -7.85 -1.55 -6.17
CA GLU A 313 -9.13 -2.19 -5.88
C GLU A 313 -9.15 -2.67 -4.43
N ILE A 314 -10.21 -2.32 -3.71
CA ILE A 314 -10.52 -2.83 -2.39
C ILE A 314 -11.76 -3.69 -2.52
N CYS A 315 -11.67 -4.98 -2.17
CA CYS A 315 -12.79 -5.90 -2.26
C CYS A 315 -12.91 -6.79 -1.01
N ILE A 316 -14.11 -7.31 -0.79
CA ILE A 316 -14.37 -8.37 0.17
C ILE A 316 -14.22 -9.72 -0.55
N VAL A 317 -13.43 -10.62 0.05
CA VAL A 317 -13.26 -12.00 -0.41
C VAL A 317 -13.72 -12.98 0.66
N ASP A 318 -14.27 -14.10 0.24
CA ASP A 318 -14.68 -15.20 1.14
C ASP A 318 -13.45 -15.97 1.70
N ALA A 319 -13.69 -16.94 2.56
CA ALA A 319 -12.64 -17.78 3.14
C ALA A 319 -11.81 -18.56 2.09
N ASN A 320 -12.35 -18.77 0.89
CA ASN A 320 -11.68 -19.45 -0.22
C ASN A 320 -10.93 -18.49 -1.16
N GLY A 321 -11.03 -17.18 -0.91
CA GLY A 321 -10.41 -16.13 -1.74
C GLY A 321 -11.26 -15.70 -2.94
N ASN A 322 -12.53 -16.12 -3.03
CA ASN A 322 -13.42 -15.66 -4.08
C ASN A 322 -13.94 -14.26 -3.77
N LYS A 323 -13.92 -13.37 -4.76
CA LYS A 323 -14.44 -12.00 -4.63
C LYS A 323 -15.96 -12.02 -4.44
N LYS A 324 -16.43 -11.38 -3.36
CA LYS A 324 -17.85 -11.20 -3.03
C LYS A 324 -18.38 -9.86 -3.52
N SER A 325 -17.68 -8.77 -3.16
CA SER A 325 -18.06 -7.41 -3.52
C SER A 325 -16.86 -6.52 -3.64
N VAL A 326 -17.00 -5.45 -4.42
CA VAL A 326 -16.01 -4.37 -4.55
C VAL A 326 -16.46 -3.21 -3.68
N ILE A 327 -15.59 -2.77 -2.76
CA ILE A 327 -15.83 -1.64 -1.87
C ILE A 327 -15.47 -0.34 -2.58
N ALA A 328 -14.28 -0.31 -3.21
CA ALA A 328 -13.77 0.83 -3.93
C ALA A 328 -12.89 0.37 -5.09
N TYR A 329 -12.86 1.17 -6.15
CA TYR A 329 -12.02 0.94 -7.32
C TYR A 329 -11.56 2.27 -7.93
N GLU A 330 -10.26 2.47 -7.95
CA GLU A 330 -9.59 3.54 -8.68
C GLU A 330 -8.89 2.93 -9.90
N PRO A 331 -9.27 3.31 -11.14
CA PRO A 331 -8.66 2.75 -12.33
C PRO A 331 -7.22 3.24 -12.49
N ARG A 332 -6.32 2.36 -12.93
CA ARG A 332 -4.97 2.71 -13.33
C ARG A 332 -5.00 3.75 -14.44
N LYS A 333 -4.18 4.77 -14.32
CA LYS A 333 -3.96 5.79 -15.34
C LYS A 333 -2.46 5.96 -15.57
N ASP A 334 -1.98 5.52 -16.72
CA ASP A 334 -0.57 5.67 -17.07
C ASP A 334 -0.17 7.14 -17.20
N GLY A 335 1.11 7.40 -16.95
CA GLY A 335 1.70 8.72 -17.11
C GLY A 335 1.71 9.17 -18.56
N GLU A 336 1.71 10.47 -18.76
CA GLU A 336 1.74 11.08 -20.08
C GLU A 336 3.18 11.23 -20.59
N ASP A 337 3.40 10.90 -21.87
CA ASP A 337 4.69 11.17 -22.52
C ASP A 337 4.95 12.66 -22.65
N ARG A 338 6.21 13.07 -22.49
CA ARG A 338 6.67 14.46 -22.66
C ARG A 338 7.67 14.58 -23.79
N LYS A 339 7.50 15.63 -24.62
CA LYS A 339 8.28 15.84 -25.83
C LYS A 339 8.93 17.22 -25.84
#